data_fedf8b6174cf0eb61b79a2d6ffa9f025
#
_entry.id   fedf8b6174cf0eb61b79a2d6ffa9f025
#
_cell.length_a   1.000
_cell.length_b   1.000
_cell.length_c   1.000
_cell.angle_alpha   90.00
_cell.angle_beta   90.00
_cell.angle_gamma   90.00
#
_symmetry.space_group_name_H-M   'P 1'
#
loop_
_entity.id
_entity.type
_entity.pdbx_description
1 polymer ?
#
loop_
_entity_poly.entity_id
_entity_poly.type
_entity_poly.pdbx_seq_one_letter_code
_entity_poly.pdbx_strand_id
1 'polypeptide(L)'
;MFNPFSLLSLIYTVIKDAPDPINVQYEPPSPNLLPVELHKKAKADGFYTAQLWIESLSNRALKDVRINLSSPTKYEPIVRTNKAHGEIEYKYVKQSYELMVNKIDPGESVRTTFFPEIDSIDNFKKKPQILVENRELSQLMERFGFYKKYPSFFRTYILSIFAAVFGVVAAIGSLSFAGYVMFQDNELLFPNSDAVLMKQAQERMRGYGCPQRAEIVTDDLKWQVMQTFGYPEAILQMNGVGSEEELWDKEKIVFIDCE
;
A
#
# COMPACT_ATOMS: atom_id res chain seq x y z
N MET A 1 -5.56 -19.02 -1.48
CA MET A 1 -5.96 -18.50 -0.15
C MET A 1 -4.73 -17.90 0.52
N PHE A 2 -4.74 -16.59 0.75
CA PHE A 2 -3.64 -15.91 1.43
C PHE A 2 -3.78 -16.18 2.94
N ASN A 3 -2.79 -16.84 3.54
CA ASN A 3 -2.81 -17.08 4.98
C ASN A 3 -2.15 -15.89 5.70
N PRO A 4 -2.90 -15.05 6.43
CA PRO A 4 -2.36 -13.86 7.10
C PRO A 4 -1.31 -14.20 8.18
N PHE A 5 -1.37 -15.42 8.73
CA PHE A 5 -0.38 -15.90 9.71
C PHE A 5 1.00 -16.16 9.07
N SER A 6 1.06 -16.52 7.77
CA SER A 6 2.34 -16.68 7.08
C SER A 6 3.05 -15.35 6.88
N LEU A 7 2.31 -14.28 6.69
CA LEU A 7 2.85 -12.92 6.54
C LEU A 7 3.39 -12.39 7.88
N LEU A 8 2.68 -12.65 8.98
CA LEU A 8 3.14 -12.31 10.33
C LEU A 8 4.40 -13.10 10.71
N SER A 9 4.48 -14.39 10.37
CA SER A 9 5.68 -15.19 10.63
C SER A 9 6.87 -14.71 9.80
N LEU A 10 6.66 -14.33 8.55
CA LEU A 10 7.70 -13.76 7.69
C LEU A 10 8.20 -12.43 8.23
N ILE A 11 7.31 -11.53 8.66
CA ILE A 11 7.67 -10.26 9.29
C ILE A 11 8.45 -10.52 10.59
N TYR A 12 8.00 -11.46 11.41
CA TYR A 12 8.70 -11.82 12.65
C TYR A 12 10.10 -12.36 12.38
N THR A 13 10.26 -13.23 11.39
CA THR A 13 11.57 -13.77 10.98
C THR A 13 12.49 -12.67 10.47
N VAL A 14 11.97 -11.77 9.61
CA VAL A 14 12.74 -10.62 9.11
C VAL A 14 13.17 -9.69 10.24
N ILE A 15 12.32 -9.44 11.23
CA ILE A 15 12.66 -8.61 12.40
C ILE A 15 13.66 -9.30 13.30
N LYS A 16 13.54 -10.62 13.50
CA LYS A 16 14.43 -11.41 14.35
C LYS A 16 15.83 -11.52 13.75
N ASP A 17 15.93 -11.67 12.44
CA ASP A 17 17.18 -11.78 11.70
C ASP A 17 17.72 -10.42 11.24
N ALA A 18 16.99 -9.33 11.52
CA ALA A 18 17.46 -7.99 11.25
C ALA A 18 18.70 -7.69 12.09
N PRO A 19 19.79 -7.22 11.47
CA PRO A 19 20.96 -6.80 12.22
C PRO A 19 20.60 -5.67 13.18
N ASP A 20 21.43 -5.51 14.17
CA ASP A 20 21.26 -4.53 15.23
C ASP A 20 21.05 -3.11 14.69
N PRO A 21 20.08 -2.35 15.20
CA PRO A 21 19.73 -1.07 14.68
C PRO A 21 20.88 -0.07 14.86
N ILE A 22 21.26 0.57 13.78
CA ILE A 22 22.25 1.65 13.76
C ILE A 22 21.63 2.88 13.13
N ASN A 23 22.05 4.05 13.59
CA ASN A 23 21.74 5.33 12.98
C ASN A 23 22.97 5.80 12.22
N VAL A 24 22.79 6.16 10.95
CA VAL A 24 23.87 6.63 10.09
C VAL A 24 23.52 7.98 9.50
N GLN A 25 24.38 8.95 9.70
CA GLN A 25 24.26 10.27 9.10
C GLN A 25 25.52 10.54 8.26
N TYR A 26 25.32 10.99 7.05
CA TYR A 26 26.41 11.33 6.14
C TYR A 26 26.26 12.76 5.66
N GLU A 27 27.33 13.54 5.85
CA GLU A 27 27.47 14.88 5.29
C GLU A 27 28.45 14.82 4.13
N PRO A 28 27.97 15.08 2.90
CA PRO A 28 28.82 15.06 1.72
C PRO A 28 29.90 16.14 1.78
N PRO A 29 30.94 16.05 0.93
CA PRO A 29 32.04 17.00 0.94
C PRO A 29 31.56 18.45 0.87
N SER A 30 31.92 19.23 1.86
CA SER A 30 31.59 20.63 1.96
C SER A 30 32.74 21.42 2.57
N PRO A 31 33.02 22.64 2.09
CA PRO A 31 33.98 23.53 2.73
C PRO A 31 33.47 23.98 4.12
N ASN A 32 32.16 23.98 4.36
CA ASN A 32 31.55 24.45 5.62
C ASN A 32 31.81 23.54 6.81
N LEU A 33 32.29 22.32 6.58
CA LEU A 33 32.66 21.37 7.64
C LEU A 33 33.99 21.66 8.30
N LEU A 34 34.74 22.60 7.76
CA LEU A 34 36.02 23.10 8.31
C LEU A 34 35.79 24.46 8.99
N PRO A 35 36.61 24.82 9.98
CA PRO A 35 36.70 26.19 10.45
C PRO A 35 37.04 27.14 9.30
N VAL A 36 36.44 28.34 9.30
CA VAL A 36 36.58 29.34 8.22
C VAL A 36 38.05 29.66 7.89
N GLU A 37 38.90 29.67 8.91
CA GLU A 37 40.34 29.91 8.79
C GLU A 37 41.04 28.85 7.96
N LEU A 38 40.54 27.64 7.93
CA LEU A 38 41.12 26.51 7.17
C LEU A 38 40.56 26.40 5.74
N HIS A 39 39.51 27.12 5.37
CA HIS A 39 38.91 27.03 4.03
C HIS A 39 39.92 27.39 2.92
N LYS A 40 40.69 28.46 3.11
CA LYS A 40 41.72 28.87 2.13
C LYS A 40 42.81 27.83 1.99
N LYS A 41 43.25 27.25 3.13
CA LYS A 41 44.28 26.22 3.14
C LYS A 41 43.76 24.93 2.49
N ALA A 42 42.57 24.48 2.83
CA ALA A 42 41.96 23.30 2.23
C ALA A 42 41.81 23.44 0.70
N LYS A 43 41.41 24.62 0.22
CA LYS A 43 41.31 24.91 -1.20
C LYS A 43 42.71 24.92 -1.88
N ALA A 44 43.72 25.51 -1.23
CA ALA A 44 45.09 25.52 -1.75
C ALA A 44 45.68 24.11 -1.78
N ASP A 45 45.43 23.31 -0.75
CA ASP A 45 45.92 21.94 -0.62
C ASP A 45 45.08 20.94 -1.43
N GLY A 46 43.96 21.36 -2.04
CA GLY A 46 43.16 20.57 -2.93
C GLY A 46 42.39 19.42 -2.26
N PHE A 47 41.79 19.66 -1.09
CA PHE A 47 40.91 18.68 -0.45
C PHE A 47 39.67 19.33 0.12
N TYR A 48 38.66 18.49 0.33
CA TYR A 48 37.39 18.81 1.02
C TYR A 48 37.24 17.95 2.24
N THR A 49 36.19 18.20 3.02
CA THR A 49 35.88 17.41 4.22
C THR A 49 34.49 16.81 4.11
N ALA A 50 34.39 15.50 4.27
CA ALA A 50 33.12 14.76 4.41
C ALA A 50 33.06 14.15 5.80
N GLN A 51 31.85 14.01 6.34
CA GLN A 51 31.68 13.46 7.68
C GLN A 51 30.65 12.35 7.66
N LEU A 52 30.94 11.30 8.42
CA LEU A 52 30.07 10.15 8.62
C LEU A 52 29.93 9.92 10.12
N TRP A 53 28.69 9.87 10.59
CA TRP A 53 28.35 9.45 11.94
C TRP A 53 27.69 8.10 11.91
N ILE A 54 28.16 7.20 12.74
CA ILE A 54 27.56 5.90 12.98
C ILE A 54 27.27 5.82 14.47
N GLU A 55 26.00 5.64 14.84
CA GLU A 55 25.57 5.50 16.22
C GLU A 55 24.96 4.11 16.40
N SER A 56 25.49 3.34 17.37
CA SER A 56 24.90 2.06 17.74
C SER A 56 23.67 2.29 18.59
N LEU A 57 22.51 1.88 18.08
CA LEU A 57 21.24 1.86 18.82
C LEU A 57 20.92 0.45 19.33
N SER A 58 21.84 -0.48 19.15
CA SER A 58 21.77 -1.85 19.63
C SER A 58 22.06 -1.97 21.11
N ASN A 59 21.60 -3.06 21.71
CA ASN A 59 22.00 -3.48 23.04
C ASN A 59 23.29 -4.36 23.01
N ARG A 60 23.83 -4.62 21.80
CA ARG A 60 25.04 -5.40 21.58
C ARG A 60 26.09 -4.53 20.92
N ALA A 61 27.36 -4.84 21.17
CA ALA A 61 28.45 -4.18 20.47
C ALA A 61 28.45 -4.60 18.99
N LEU A 62 28.56 -3.62 18.11
CA LEU A 62 28.78 -3.87 16.68
C LEU A 62 30.26 -4.23 16.49
N LYS A 63 30.48 -5.32 15.74
CA LYS A 63 31.86 -5.78 15.45
C LYS A 63 32.13 -5.65 13.96
N ASP A 64 33.41 -5.49 13.61
CA ASP A 64 33.88 -5.45 12.22
C ASP A 64 33.07 -4.49 11.36
N VAL A 65 32.94 -3.23 11.79
CA VAL A 65 32.29 -2.19 10.99
C VAL A 65 33.25 -1.71 9.91
N ARG A 66 32.91 -1.96 8.65
CA ARG A 66 33.71 -1.58 7.48
C ARG A 66 33.01 -0.48 6.70
N ILE A 67 33.76 0.54 6.34
CA ILE A 67 33.30 1.68 5.58
C ILE A 67 34.10 1.70 4.28
N ASN A 68 33.45 1.33 3.18
CA ASN A 68 34.07 1.31 1.85
C ASN A 68 33.88 2.65 1.20
N LEU A 69 34.99 3.34 0.95
CA LEU A 69 35.03 4.62 0.25
C LEU A 69 35.09 4.36 -1.26
N SER A 70 34.42 5.18 -2.03
CA SER A 70 34.42 5.06 -3.50
C SER A 70 35.70 5.55 -4.16
N SER A 71 36.57 6.24 -3.41
CA SER A 71 37.78 6.85 -3.91
C SER A 71 38.80 7.09 -2.78
N PRO A 72 40.08 7.32 -3.11
CA PRO A 72 41.09 7.62 -2.12
C PRO A 72 40.83 8.93 -1.37
N THR A 73 41.31 8.99 -0.16
CA THR A 73 41.38 10.22 0.62
C THR A 73 42.83 10.76 0.62
N LYS A 74 42.98 12.08 0.59
CA LYS A 74 44.30 12.73 0.59
C LYS A 74 45.05 12.48 1.88
N TYR A 75 44.33 12.52 2.99
CA TYR A 75 44.83 12.26 4.33
C TYR A 75 44.14 11.07 4.93
N GLU A 76 44.77 10.47 5.93
CA GLU A 76 44.15 9.39 6.71
C GLU A 76 42.90 9.89 7.40
N PRO A 77 41.78 9.11 7.35
CA PRO A 77 40.57 9.47 8.04
C PRO A 77 40.77 9.65 9.55
N ILE A 78 40.09 10.64 10.13
CA ILE A 78 40.11 10.87 11.56
C ILE A 78 38.86 10.24 12.15
N VAL A 79 39.03 9.31 13.08
CA VAL A 79 37.95 8.65 13.78
C VAL A 79 37.87 9.13 15.24
N ARG A 80 36.69 9.54 15.66
CA ARG A 80 36.43 10.01 17.04
C ARG A 80 35.20 9.33 17.61
N THR A 81 35.21 9.10 18.92
CA THR A 81 34.05 8.58 19.65
C THR A 81 33.46 9.66 20.57
N ASN A 82 32.20 9.49 20.93
CA ASN A 82 31.55 10.32 21.95
C ASN A 82 31.94 9.93 23.40
N LYS A 83 32.70 8.85 23.59
CA LYS A 83 33.19 8.47 24.91
C LYS A 83 34.36 9.37 25.33
N ALA A 84 34.30 9.92 26.53
CA ALA A 84 35.27 10.89 27.02
C ALA A 84 36.71 10.34 27.11
N HIS A 85 36.87 9.02 27.26
CA HIS A 85 38.19 8.37 27.43
C HIS A 85 38.36 7.12 26.55
N GLY A 86 37.57 6.99 25.48
CA GLY A 86 37.63 5.83 24.60
C GLY A 86 38.53 6.09 23.42
N GLU A 87 39.61 5.31 23.30
CA GLU A 87 40.30 5.16 22.00
C GLU A 87 39.54 4.12 21.19
N ILE A 88 39.20 4.50 19.96
CA ILE A 88 38.63 3.56 19.01
C ILE A 88 39.74 2.92 18.23
N GLU A 89 39.81 1.61 18.28
CA GLU A 89 40.70 0.86 17.41
C GLU A 89 40.14 0.86 15.99
N TYR A 90 40.85 1.51 15.08
CA TYR A 90 40.50 1.51 13.67
C TYR A 90 41.76 1.28 12.79
N LYS A 91 41.52 0.82 11.58
CA LYS A 91 42.54 0.62 10.58
C LYS A 91 42.06 1.16 9.25
N TYR A 92 42.84 2.01 8.61
CA TYR A 92 42.58 2.47 7.26
C TYR A 92 43.49 1.74 6.27
N VAL A 93 42.88 1.07 5.28
CA VAL A 93 43.58 0.34 4.22
C VAL A 93 43.53 1.18 2.95
N LYS A 94 44.62 1.89 2.65
CA LYS A 94 44.70 2.79 1.47
C LYS A 94 44.47 2.09 0.14
N GLN A 95 44.88 0.83 -0.01
CA GLN A 95 44.74 0.07 -1.26
C GLN A 95 43.33 -0.25 -1.64
N SER A 96 42.46 -0.54 -0.65
CA SER A 96 41.05 -0.86 -0.86
C SER A 96 40.13 0.32 -0.52
N TYR A 97 40.64 1.45 -0.08
CA TYR A 97 39.87 2.61 0.41
C TYR A 97 38.90 2.23 1.51
N GLU A 98 39.27 1.30 2.36
CA GLU A 98 38.44 0.73 3.41
C GLU A 98 38.88 1.21 4.79
N LEU A 99 37.92 1.73 5.56
CA LEU A 99 38.11 2.04 6.97
C LEU A 99 37.42 0.96 7.79
N MET A 100 38.18 0.26 8.61
CA MET A 100 37.70 -0.79 9.51
C MET A 100 37.69 -0.26 10.94
N VAL A 101 36.55 -0.34 11.61
CA VAL A 101 36.38 -0.07 13.03
C VAL A 101 36.11 -1.37 13.74
N ASN A 102 36.98 -1.79 14.65
CA ASN A 102 36.92 -3.11 15.26
C ASN A 102 35.64 -3.32 16.06
N LYS A 103 35.23 -2.28 16.83
CA LYS A 103 34.09 -2.40 17.73
C LYS A 103 33.45 -1.03 17.98
N ILE A 104 32.12 -1.01 18.01
CA ILE A 104 31.33 0.13 18.47
C ILE A 104 30.39 -0.39 19.57
N ASP A 105 30.52 0.13 20.77
CA ASP A 105 29.72 -0.33 21.92
C ASP A 105 28.27 0.16 21.87
N PRO A 106 27.35 -0.46 22.65
CA PRO A 106 25.98 0.01 22.75
C PRO A 106 25.88 1.49 23.15
N GLY A 107 25.09 2.26 22.38
CA GLY A 107 24.92 3.69 22.64
C GLY A 107 26.14 4.56 22.29
N GLU A 108 27.20 3.96 21.76
CA GLU A 108 28.36 4.70 21.29
C GLU A 108 28.11 5.27 19.89
N SER A 109 28.59 6.49 19.68
CA SER A 109 28.62 7.09 18.35
C SER A 109 30.05 7.33 17.89
N VAL A 110 30.31 6.97 16.65
CA VAL A 110 31.61 7.14 15.97
C VAL A 110 31.44 8.16 14.90
N ARG A 111 32.26 9.21 14.95
CA ARG A 111 32.34 10.24 13.94
C ARG A 111 33.62 10.03 13.13
N THR A 112 33.48 9.84 11.85
CA THR A 112 34.60 9.73 10.92
C THR A 112 34.65 10.94 10.01
N THR A 113 35.83 11.56 9.89
CA THR A 113 36.08 12.68 9.00
C THR A 113 36.99 12.20 7.88
N PHE A 114 36.51 12.33 6.64
CA PHE A 114 37.27 11.99 5.44
C PHE A 114 37.78 13.25 4.72
N PHE A 115 38.85 13.12 3.99
CA PHE A 115 39.50 14.21 3.25
C PHE A 115 39.59 13.86 1.76
N PRO A 116 38.47 13.85 1.02
CA PRO A 116 38.50 13.57 -0.41
C PRO A 116 39.29 14.63 -1.19
N GLU A 117 40.00 14.20 -2.24
CA GLU A 117 40.67 15.09 -3.17
C GLU A 117 39.64 15.81 -4.06
N ILE A 118 40.00 16.99 -4.57
CA ILE A 118 39.12 17.80 -5.42
C ILE A 118 38.60 17.00 -6.62
N ASP A 119 39.46 16.24 -7.27
CA ASP A 119 39.14 15.46 -8.47
C ASP A 119 38.21 14.26 -8.19
N SER A 120 38.11 13.86 -6.92
CA SER A 120 37.29 12.73 -6.49
C SER A 120 36.03 13.12 -5.73
N ILE A 121 35.70 14.40 -5.63
CA ILE A 121 34.53 14.91 -4.86
C ILE A 121 33.23 14.25 -5.27
N ASP A 122 33.02 14.07 -6.57
CA ASP A 122 31.77 13.50 -7.08
C ASP A 122 31.52 12.06 -6.57
N ASN A 123 32.58 11.31 -6.34
CA ASN A 123 32.51 9.97 -5.79
C ASN A 123 32.08 9.97 -4.31
N PHE A 124 32.34 11.06 -3.59
CA PHE A 124 31.93 11.25 -2.21
C PHE A 124 30.59 11.97 -2.04
N LYS A 125 29.92 12.37 -3.13
CA LYS A 125 28.54 12.88 -3.03
C LYS A 125 27.56 11.81 -2.57
N LYS A 126 27.86 10.56 -2.90
CA LYS A 126 27.08 9.41 -2.42
C LYS A 126 27.65 8.95 -1.09
N LYS A 127 26.75 8.53 -0.21
CA LYS A 127 27.12 7.93 1.06
C LYS A 127 27.99 6.68 0.82
N PRO A 128 29.08 6.51 1.59
CA PRO A 128 29.90 5.31 1.50
C PRO A 128 29.12 4.06 1.89
N GLN A 129 29.49 2.92 1.31
CA GLN A 129 28.93 1.63 1.66
C GLN A 129 29.41 1.22 3.06
N ILE A 130 28.49 0.84 3.91
CA ILE A 130 28.80 0.41 5.27
C ILE A 130 28.42 -1.07 5.41
N LEU A 131 29.37 -1.85 5.89
CA LEU A 131 29.21 -3.26 6.20
C LEU A 131 29.33 -3.44 7.70
N VAL A 132 28.44 -4.19 8.30
CA VAL A 132 28.51 -4.59 9.71
C VAL A 132 28.55 -6.11 9.73
N GLU A 133 29.57 -6.72 10.33
CA GLU A 133 29.76 -8.16 10.33
C GLU A 133 29.67 -8.79 8.92
N ASN A 134 30.30 -8.14 7.93
CA ASN A 134 30.24 -8.50 6.51
C ASN A 134 28.86 -8.44 5.84
N ARG A 135 27.86 -7.84 6.48
CA ARG A 135 26.54 -7.61 5.92
C ARG A 135 26.38 -6.15 5.53
N GLU A 136 25.94 -5.92 4.31
CA GLU A 136 25.65 -4.56 3.85
C GLU A 136 24.51 -3.95 4.65
N LEU A 137 24.74 -2.72 5.11
CA LEU A 137 23.71 -1.96 5.78
C LEU A 137 22.63 -1.54 4.77
N SER A 138 21.52 -2.25 4.77
CA SER A 138 20.41 -1.90 3.89
C SER A 138 19.74 -0.61 4.33
N GLN A 139 19.16 0.12 3.37
CA GLN A 139 18.36 1.32 3.66
C GLN A 139 17.23 1.05 4.68
N LEU A 140 16.74 -0.17 4.71
CA LEU A 140 15.71 -0.60 5.67
C LEU A 140 16.22 -0.52 7.11
N MET A 141 17.47 -0.95 7.34
CA MET A 141 18.08 -0.96 8.67
C MET A 141 18.41 0.43 9.16
N GLU A 142 18.84 1.31 8.27
CA GLU A 142 19.00 2.72 8.59
C GLU A 142 17.68 3.36 9.02
N ARG A 143 16.59 3.04 8.31
CA ARG A 143 15.24 3.49 8.69
C ARG A 143 14.82 2.95 10.03
N PHE A 144 15.09 1.67 10.34
CA PHE A 144 14.80 1.12 11.66
C PHE A 144 15.61 1.83 12.78
N GLY A 145 16.88 2.11 12.55
CA GLY A 145 17.69 2.88 13.48
C GLY A 145 17.13 4.28 13.71
N PHE A 146 16.78 4.98 12.62
CA PHE A 146 16.13 6.28 12.69
C PHE A 146 14.83 6.25 13.50
N TYR A 147 13.96 5.27 13.24
CA TYR A 147 12.70 5.12 13.97
C TYR A 147 12.88 4.77 15.44
N LYS A 148 13.91 3.98 15.78
CA LYS A 148 14.24 3.71 17.18
C LYS A 148 14.66 4.98 17.91
N LYS A 149 15.42 5.84 17.24
CA LYS A 149 15.86 7.13 17.80
C LYS A 149 14.70 8.13 17.92
N TYR A 150 13.76 8.11 16.97
CA TYR A 150 12.63 9.03 16.89
C TYR A 150 11.30 8.27 16.87
N PRO A 151 10.84 7.75 18.03
CA PRO A 151 9.65 6.90 18.09
C PRO A 151 8.35 7.59 17.65
N SER A 152 8.29 8.92 17.70
CA SER A 152 7.15 9.69 17.16
C SER A 152 6.99 9.49 15.66
N PHE A 153 8.07 9.53 14.90
CA PHE A 153 8.06 9.25 13.46
C PHE A 153 7.67 7.81 13.15
N PHE A 154 8.13 6.87 13.96
CA PHE A 154 7.74 5.47 13.82
C PHE A 154 6.24 5.27 13.99
N ARG A 155 5.65 5.88 15.05
CA ARG A 155 4.20 5.82 15.28
C ARG A 155 3.41 6.41 14.13
N THR A 156 3.81 7.58 13.62
CA THR A 156 3.15 8.21 12.47
C THR A 156 3.26 7.35 11.22
N TYR A 157 4.43 6.77 10.97
CA TYR A 157 4.65 5.89 9.81
C TYR A 157 3.80 4.61 9.90
N ILE A 158 3.78 3.96 11.06
CA ILE A 158 2.95 2.78 11.29
C ILE A 158 1.46 3.12 11.12
N LEU A 159 1.00 4.24 11.71
CA LEU A 159 -0.39 4.69 11.56
C LEU A 159 -0.74 4.96 10.10
N SER A 160 0.16 5.56 9.32
CA SER A 160 -0.10 5.80 7.88
C SER A 160 -0.18 4.51 7.08
N ILE A 161 0.64 3.50 7.39
CA ILE A 161 0.55 2.18 6.75
C ILE A 161 -0.78 1.51 7.11
N PHE A 162 -1.17 1.52 8.40
CA PHE A 162 -2.44 0.95 8.83
C PHE A 162 -3.63 1.66 8.17
N ALA A 163 -3.61 2.99 8.10
CA ALA A 163 -4.64 3.76 7.43
C ALA A 163 -4.73 3.42 5.93
N ALA A 164 -3.60 3.27 5.24
CA ALA A 164 -3.56 2.88 3.83
C ALA A 164 -4.10 1.47 3.61
N VAL A 165 -3.66 0.49 4.42
CA VAL A 165 -4.13 -0.89 4.32
C VAL A 165 -5.62 -0.98 4.64
N PHE A 166 -6.08 -0.30 5.70
CA PHE A 166 -7.49 -0.28 6.07
C PHE A 166 -8.33 0.39 4.98
N GLY A 167 -7.84 1.48 4.39
CA GLY A 167 -8.50 2.16 3.28
C GLY A 167 -8.67 1.25 2.05
N VAL A 168 -7.63 0.48 1.70
CA VAL A 168 -7.71 -0.49 0.59
C VAL A 168 -8.70 -1.62 0.91
N VAL A 169 -8.67 -2.17 2.12
CA VAL A 169 -9.60 -3.23 2.54
C VAL A 169 -11.03 -2.72 2.55
N ALA A 170 -11.26 -1.52 3.06
CA ALA A 170 -12.59 -0.90 3.06
C ALA A 170 -13.09 -0.62 1.63
N ALA A 171 -12.22 -0.16 0.72
CA ALA A 171 -12.57 0.06 -0.67
C ALA A 171 -12.94 -1.26 -1.39
N ILE A 172 -12.15 -2.33 -1.19
CA ILE A 172 -12.46 -3.66 -1.73
C ILE A 172 -13.77 -4.20 -1.13
N GLY A 173 -13.96 -4.04 0.18
CA GLY A 173 -15.17 -4.48 0.88
C GLY A 173 -16.42 -3.75 0.37
N SER A 174 -16.33 -2.44 0.17
CA SER A 174 -17.45 -1.63 -0.35
C SER A 174 -17.79 -1.98 -1.80
N LEU A 175 -16.79 -2.20 -2.65
CA LEU A 175 -16.98 -2.65 -4.03
C LEU A 175 -17.60 -4.06 -4.08
N SER A 176 -17.13 -4.97 -3.24
CA SER A 176 -17.67 -6.33 -3.14
C SER A 176 -19.12 -6.32 -2.63
N PHE A 177 -19.43 -5.48 -1.63
CA PHE A 177 -20.78 -5.31 -1.11
C PHE A 177 -21.71 -4.68 -2.15
N ALA A 178 -21.26 -3.62 -2.85
CA ALA A 178 -22.02 -3.03 -3.93
C ALA A 178 -22.28 -4.03 -5.06
N GLY A 179 -21.26 -4.81 -5.44
CA GLY A 179 -21.42 -5.90 -6.40
C GLY A 179 -22.42 -6.96 -5.91
N TYR A 180 -22.32 -7.39 -4.66
CA TYR A 180 -23.24 -8.36 -4.07
C TYR A 180 -24.68 -7.85 -4.11
N VAL A 181 -24.92 -6.60 -3.68
CA VAL A 181 -26.25 -5.97 -3.73
C VAL A 181 -26.73 -5.87 -5.18
N MET A 182 -25.88 -5.47 -6.14
CA MET A 182 -26.27 -5.40 -7.55
C MET A 182 -26.61 -6.77 -8.14
N PHE A 183 -25.93 -7.84 -7.72
CA PHE A 183 -26.19 -9.18 -8.25
C PHE A 183 -27.34 -9.90 -7.52
N GLN A 184 -27.57 -9.64 -6.26
CA GLN A 184 -28.61 -10.29 -5.48
C GLN A 184 -29.96 -9.57 -5.61
N ASP A 185 -29.97 -8.25 -5.75
CA ASP A 185 -31.16 -7.44 -5.97
C ASP A 185 -31.26 -6.94 -7.42
N ASN A 186 -31.12 -7.85 -8.39
CA ASN A 186 -31.56 -7.57 -9.75
C ASN A 186 -33.03 -7.13 -9.81
N GLU A 187 -33.83 -7.55 -8.81
CA GLU A 187 -35.20 -7.11 -8.62
C GLU A 187 -35.33 -5.65 -8.14
N LEU A 188 -34.30 -5.08 -7.44
CA LEU A 188 -34.34 -3.69 -6.93
C LEU A 188 -33.79 -2.66 -7.95
N LEU A 189 -32.81 -3.03 -8.75
CA LEU A 189 -32.19 -2.11 -9.74
C LEU A 189 -32.69 -2.31 -11.16
N PHE A 190 -33.04 -3.53 -11.49
CA PHE A 190 -33.78 -3.91 -12.69
C PHE A 190 -34.96 -4.75 -12.20
N PRO A 191 -36.01 -4.13 -11.65
CA PRO A 191 -37.20 -4.85 -11.38
C PRO A 191 -37.54 -5.56 -12.70
N ASN A 192 -37.71 -6.90 -12.61
CA ASN A 192 -38.15 -7.68 -13.77
C ASN A 192 -39.25 -6.85 -14.38
N SER A 193 -38.93 -6.13 -15.44
CA SER A 193 -39.72 -5.00 -15.94
C SER A 193 -41.17 -5.46 -16.16
N ASP A 194 -41.28 -6.74 -16.48
CA ASP A 194 -42.56 -7.38 -16.76
C ASP A 194 -43.36 -7.63 -15.47
N ALA A 195 -42.77 -8.15 -14.38
CA ALA A 195 -43.48 -8.42 -13.13
C ALA A 195 -43.91 -7.13 -12.41
N VAL A 196 -43.10 -6.09 -12.40
CA VAL A 196 -43.46 -4.80 -11.81
C VAL A 196 -44.43 -4.03 -12.68
N LEU A 197 -44.23 -4.06 -14.00
CA LEU A 197 -45.19 -3.47 -14.94
C LEU A 197 -46.54 -4.18 -14.87
N MET A 198 -46.57 -5.53 -14.73
CA MET A 198 -47.76 -6.28 -14.50
C MET A 198 -48.47 -5.91 -13.19
N LYS A 199 -47.68 -5.83 -12.09
CA LYS A 199 -48.26 -5.44 -10.79
C LYS A 199 -48.80 -4.01 -10.81
N GLN A 200 -48.10 -3.09 -11.43
CA GLN A 200 -48.56 -1.70 -11.62
C GLN A 200 -49.77 -1.64 -12.54
N ALA A 201 -49.80 -2.43 -13.62
CA ALA A 201 -50.96 -2.52 -14.49
C ALA A 201 -52.16 -3.11 -13.74
N GLN A 202 -51.99 -4.16 -12.97
CA GLN A 202 -53.07 -4.72 -12.12
C GLN A 202 -53.57 -3.73 -11.07
N GLU A 203 -52.68 -2.99 -10.41
CA GLU A 203 -53.04 -1.97 -9.43
C GLU A 203 -53.78 -0.80 -10.08
N ARG A 204 -53.37 -0.35 -11.25
CA ARG A 204 -54.09 0.66 -12.03
C ARG A 204 -55.45 0.19 -12.47
N MET A 205 -55.56 -1.02 -12.99
CA MET A 205 -56.85 -1.59 -13.41
C MET A 205 -57.80 -1.77 -12.23
N ARG A 206 -57.29 -2.19 -11.06
CA ARG A 206 -58.13 -2.22 -9.81
C ARG A 206 -58.55 -0.82 -9.37
N GLY A 207 -57.75 0.20 -9.58
CA GLY A 207 -58.07 1.60 -9.27
C GLY A 207 -59.17 2.18 -10.16
N TYR A 208 -59.34 1.69 -11.37
CA TYR A 208 -60.39 2.11 -12.30
C TYR A 208 -61.73 1.37 -12.08
N GLY A 209 -61.79 0.40 -11.18
CA GLY A 209 -63.01 -0.31 -10.86
C GLY A 209 -63.52 -1.24 -11.95
N CYS A 210 -62.66 -1.59 -12.92
CA CYS A 210 -63.02 -2.48 -14.02
C CYS A 210 -63.38 -3.90 -13.53
N PRO A 211 -64.56 -4.45 -13.86
CA PRO A 211 -64.95 -5.79 -13.41
C PRO A 211 -64.19 -6.87 -14.18
N GLN A 212 -63.92 -8.00 -13.52
CA GLN A 212 -63.48 -9.21 -14.20
C GLN A 212 -64.68 -9.91 -14.81
N ARG A 213 -64.58 -10.23 -16.09
CA ARG A 213 -65.59 -11.01 -16.80
C ARG A 213 -64.99 -12.34 -17.26
N ALA A 214 -65.81 -13.36 -17.28
CA ALA A 214 -65.47 -14.67 -17.82
C ALA A 214 -66.41 -14.93 -18.99
N GLU A 215 -65.81 -15.07 -20.19
CA GLU A 215 -66.53 -15.28 -21.43
C GLU A 215 -66.03 -16.50 -22.16
N ILE A 216 -66.93 -17.06 -23.02
CA ILE A 216 -66.61 -18.18 -23.90
C ILE A 216 -65.69 -17.67 -25.00
N VAL A 217 -64.61 -18.41 -25.28
CA VAL A 217 -63.61 -18.03 -26.30
C VAL A 217 -64.25 -18.05 -27.69
N THR A 218 -64.32 -16.87 -28.29
CA THR A 218 -64.75 -16.67 -29.67
C THR A 218 -63.67 -15.92 -30.42
N ASP A 219 -63.66 -15.95 -31.76
CA ASP A 219 -62.67 -15.23 -32.53
C ASP A 219 -62.76 -13.70 -32.34
N ASP A 220 -63.98 -13.19 -32.13
CA ASP A 220 -64.21 -11.77 -31.81
C ASP A 220 -63.60 -11.40 -30.44
N LEU A 221 -63.80 -12.26 -29.44
CA LEU A 221 -63.23 -12.05 -28.12
C LEU A 221 -61.70 -12.09 -28.15
N LYS A 222 -61.12 -13.02 -28.93
CA LYS A 222 -59.65 -13.04 -29.10
C LYS A 222 -59.15 -11.70 -29.60
N TRP A 223 -59.85 -11.15 -30.58
CA TRP A 223 -59.46 -9.87 -31.21
C TRP A 223 -59.63 -8.69 -30.23
N GLN A 224 -60.72 -8.62 -29.51
CA GLN A 224 -60.98 -7.62 -28.45
C GLN A 224 -59.92 -7.67 -27.35
N VAL A 225 -59.64 -8.85 -26.80
CA VAL A 225 -58.69 -9.06 -25.74
C VAL A 225 -57.26 -8.66 -26.19
N MET A 226 -56.88 -8.99 -27.40
CA MET A 226 -55.55 -8.61 -27.95
C MET A 226 -55.43 -7.10 -28.20
N GLN A 227 -56.50 -6.41 -28.56
CA GLN A 227 -56.49 -4.95 -28.78
C GLN A 227 -56.56 -4.14 -27.48
N THR A 228 -57.38 -4.58 -26.52
CA THR A 228 -57.64 -3.83 -25.31
C THR A 228 -56.51 -3.97 -24.29
N PHE A 229 -55.89 -5.12 -24.27
CA PHE A 229 -54.80 -5.41 -23.33
C PHE A 229 -53.49 -5.59 -24.04
N GLY A 230 -52.71 -4.54 -24.15
CA GLY A 230 -51.36 -4.59 -24.72
C GLY A 230 -50.38 -5.51 -23.98
N TYR A 231 -50.87 -6.38 -23.07
CA TYR A 231 -50.06 -7.29 -22.27
C TYR A 231 -50.69 -8.69 -22.20
N PRO A 232 -50.41 -9.53 -23.19
CA PRO A 232 -50.96 -10.90 -23.20
C PRO A 232 -50.59 -11.71 -21.98
N GLU A 233 -49.43 -11.48 -21.39
CA GLU A 233 -48.93 -12.20 -20.21
C GLU A 233 -49.80 -12.02 -18.96
N ALA A 234 -50.43 -10.87 -18.76
CA ALA A 234 -51.33 -10.65 -17.64
C ALA A 234 -52.61 -11.52 -17.74
N ILE A 235 -53.10 -11.72 -18.96
CA ILE A 235 -54.25 -12.57 -19.24
C ILE A 235 -53.87 -14.05 -19.08
N LEU A 236 -52.70 -14.45 -19.52
CA LEU A 236 -52.19 -15.80 -19.35
C LEU A 236 -52.12 -16.14 -17.86
N GLN A 237 -51.59 -15.25 -17.04
CA GLN A 237 -51.48 -15.45 -15.60
C GLN A 237 -52.82 -15.49 -14.89
N MET A 238 -53.79 -14.62 -15.28
CA MET A 238 -55.14 -14.65 -14.72
C MET A 238 -55.87 -15.96 -15.01
N ASN A 239 -55.53 -16.57 -16.13
CA ASN A 239 -56.14 -17.82 -16.54
C ASN A 239 -55.30 -19.06 -16.16
N GLY A 240 -54.11 -18.88 -15.52
CA GLY A 240 -53.26 -19.95 -15.06
C GLY A 240 -52.68 -20.79 -16.20
N VAL A 241 -52.33 -20.17 -17.32
CA VAL A 241 -51.76 -20.82 -18.51
C VAL A 241 -50.38 -20.22 -18.84
N GLY A 242 -49.51 -21.01 -19.48
CA GLY A 242 -48.16 -20.61 -19.79
C GLY A 242 -47.94 -20.03 -21.22
N SER A 243 -48.95 -20.22 -22.09
CA SER A 243 -48.86 -19.77 -23.47
C SER A 243 -50.21 -19.28 -24.03
N GLU A 244 -50.14 -18.47 -25.07
CA GLU A 244 -51.36 -18.01 -25.78
C GLU A 244 -52.16 -19.18 -26.38
N GLU A 245 -51.49 -20.21 -26.88
CA GLU A 245 -52.11 -21.39 -27.43
C GLU A 245 -52.98 -22.08 -26.36
N GLU A 246 -52.45 -22.30 -25.17
CA GLU A 246 -53.17 -22.88 -24.05
C GLU A 246 -54.34 -21.98 -23.59
N LEU A 247 -54.20 -20.65 -23.71
CA LEU A 247 -55.26 -19.71 -23.37
C LEU A 247 -56.45 -19.87 -24.31
N TRP A 248 -56.19 -19.96 -25.59
CA TRP A 248 -57.25 -20.04 -26.60
C TRP A 248 -57.90 -21.44 -26.75
N ASP A 249 -57.25 -22.46 -26.20
CA ASP A 249 -57.81 -23.80 -26.08
C ASP A 249 -58.80 -23.96 -24.93
N LYS A 250 -58.90 -22.97 -24.00
CA LYS A 250 -59.89 -22.99 -22.95
C LYS A 250 -61.29 -22.69 -23.46
N GLU A 251 -62.26 -23.32 -22.86
CA GLU A 251 -63.67 -23.05 -23.18
C GLU A 251 -64.11 -21.64 -22.75
N LYS A 252 -63.52 -21.15 -21.63
CA LYS A 252 -63.77 -19.82 -21.06
C LYS A 252 -62.48 -19.18 -20.58
N ILE A 253 -62.33 -17.89 -20.83
CA ILE A 253 -61.23 -17.09 -20.30
C ILE A 253 -61.72 -15.96 -19.42
N VAL A 254 -60.91 -15.58 -18.45
CA VAL A 254 -61.15 -14.45 -17.55
C VAL A 254 -60.30 -13.26 -18.07
N PHE A 255 -60.95 -12.14 -18.24
CA PHE A 255 -60.30 -10.88 -18.63
C PHE A 255 -60.91 -9.70 -17.87
N ILE A 256 -60.29 -8.55 -17.94
CA ILE A 256 -60.78 -7.33 -17.30
C ILE A 256 -61.49 -6.49 -18.37
N ASP A 257 -62.70 -6.11 -18.12
CA ASP A 257 -63.49 -5.28 -18.99
C ASP A 257 -63.61 -3.89 -18.41
N CYS A 258 -63.12 -2.91 -19.15
CA CYS A 258 -63.09 -1.49 -18.75
C CYS A 258 -63.93 -0.61 -19.70
N GLU A 259 -65.06 -1.09 -20.21
CA GLU A 259 -66.00 -0.22 -20.93
C GLU A 259 -66.57 0.91 -20.12
#